data_fc6d0ba620f2f467e2226e08cf509fe6
#
_entry.id   fc6d0ba620f2f467e2226e08cf509fe6
#
_cell.length_a   1.000
_cell.length_b   1.000
_cell.length_c   1.000
_cell.angle_alpha   90.00
_cell.angle_beta   90.00
_cell.angle_gamma   90.00
#
_symmetry.space_group_name_H-M   'P 1'
#
loop_
_entity.id
_entity.type
_entity.pdbx_description
1 polymer ?
#
loop_
_entity_poly.entity_id
_entity_poly.type
_entity_poly.pdbx_seq_one_letter_code
_entity_poly.pdbx_strand_id
1 'polypeptide(L)'
;MNISVTVEGDSEGFVTFECPFCGSEFKLQAGEFQDENENLQDLFCPYCGLTGEKDTFYHKDVIEQIQALAKNCIIEELNNASKKMSKSINKPHSNIKMTYKPLKKVETKELKDKDTAEVEFKCGHCEHMTKVLYCAGASKIFCPYCGVDI
;
A
#
# COMPACT_ATOMS: atom_id res chain seq x y z
N MET A 1 -3.44 16.45 -5.95
CA MET A 1 -2.50 16.01 -4.90
C MET A 1 -2.15 14.56 -5.18
N ASN A 2 -0.92 14.26 -5.55
CA ASN A 2 -0.48 12.87 -5.81
C ASN A 2 0.27 12.38 -4.57
N ILE A 3 -0.26 11.35 -3.93
CA ILE A 3 0.40 10.65 -2.83
C ILE A 3 0.92 9.34 -3.42
N SER A 4 2.24 9.18 -3.43
CA SER A 4 2.89 7.93 -3.84
C SER A 4 3.48 7.25 -2.63
N VAL A 5 3.26 5.96 -2.50
CA VAL A 5 3.89 5.10 -1.50
C VAL A 5 4.77 4.12 -2.24
N THR A 6 6.02 4.06 -1.84
CA THR A 6 6.97 3.08 -2.36
C THR A 6 7.14 1.98 -1.32
N VAL A 7 6.96 0.74 -1.75
CA VAL A 7 7.24 -0.46 -0.96
C VAL A 7 8.46 -1.13 -1.60
N GLU A 8 9.53 -1.29 -0.83
CA GLU A 8 10.66 -2.10 -1.31
C GLU A 8 10.31 -3.56 -1.16
N GLY A 9 10.39 -4.32 -2.26
CA GLY A 9 10.24 -5.76 -2.26
C GLY A 9 11.33 -6.48 -1.45
N ASP A 10 11.14 -7.77 -1.23
CA ASP A 10 12.16 -8.64 -0.65
C ASP A 10 13.38 -8.79 -1.60
N SER A 11 14.36 -9.62 -1.22
CA SER A 11 15.60 -9.81 -2.01
C SER A 11 15.36 -10.30 -3.45
N GLU A 12 14.18 -10.86 -3.74
CA GLU A 12 13.77 -11.38 -5.04
C GLU A 12 12.74 -10.48 -5.74
N GLY A 13 12.38 -9.32 -5.14
CA GLY A 13 11.48 -8.33 -5.72
C GLY A 13 9.99 -8.64 -5.50
N PHE A 14 9.65 -9.47 -4.52
CA PHE A 14 8.27 -9.75 -4.15
C PHE A 14 7.77 -8.82 -3.06
N VAL A 15 6.49 -8.45 -3.14
CA VAL A 15 5.78 -7.60 -2.19
C VAL A 15 4.63 -8.37 -1.56
N THR A 16 4.44 -8.18 -0.25
CA THR A 16 3.39 -8.86 0.54
C THR A 16 2.03 -8.21 0.36
N PHE A 17 1.03 -9.05 0.12
CA PHE A 17 -0.40 -8.73 0.09
C PHE A 17 -1.13 -9.53 1.16
N GLU A 18 -2.26 -9.03 1.63
CA GLU A 18 -3.12 -9.68 2.62
C GLU A 18 -4.54 -9.83 2.06
N CYS A 19 -5.08 -11.02 2.13
CA CYS A 19 -6.45 -11.26 1.68
C CYS A 19 -7.46 -10.63 2.65
N PRO A 20 -8.38 -9.76 2.17
CA PRO A 20 -9.37 -9.13 3.04
C PRO A 20 -10.43 -10.11 3.58
N PHE A 21 -10.55 -11.31 2.99
CA PHE A 21 -11.56 -12.30 3.37
C PHE A 21 -11.05 -13.33 4.38
N CYS A 22 -9.87 -13.88 4.16
CA CYS A 22 -9.30 -14.92 5.04
C CYS A 22 -8.10 -14.45 5.88
N GLY A 23 -7.59 -13.23 5.65
CA GLY A 23 -6.46 -12.66 6.37
C GLY A 23 -5.11 -13.33 6.09
N SER A 24 -5.04 -14.20 5.08
CA SER A 24 -3.78 -14.86 4.73
C SER A 24 -2.89 -13.97 3.87
N GLU A 25 -1.60 -13.99 4.13
CA GLU A 25 -0.59 -13.25 3.39
C GLU A 25 -0.03 -14.09 2.24
N PHE A 26 0.24 -13.43 1.12
CA PHE A 26 0.91 -14.00 -0.04
C PHE A 26 1.73 -12.91 -0.71
N LYS A 27 2.64 -13.29 -1.61
CA LYS A 27 3.50 -12.33 -2.29
C LYS A 27 3.33 -12.39 -3.80
N LEU A 28 3.39 -11.21 -4.41
CA LEU A 28 3.39 -11.01 -5.86
C LEU A 28 4.66 -10.30 -6.28
N GLN A 29 5.14 -10.59 -7.48
CA GLN A 29 6.30 -9.91 -8.04
C GLN A 29 5.94 -8.45 -8.38
N ALA A 30 6.68 -7.51 -7.82
CA ALA A 30 6.37 -6.08 -7.96
C ALA A 30 6.34 -5.62 -9.42
N GLY A 31 7.24 -6.14 -10.28
CA GLY A 31 7.28 -5.82 -11.70
C GLY A 31 6.04 -6.26 -12.46
N GLU A 32 5.50 -7.44 -12.16
CA GLU A 32 4.28 -7.95 -12.80
C GLU A 32 3.04 -7.21 -12.34
N PHE A 33 2.97 -6.88 -11.03
CA PHE A 33 1.84 -6.17 -10.45
C PHE A 33 1.74 -4.71 -10.92
N GLN A 34 2.86 -4.08 -11.25
CA GLN A 34 2.94 -2.68 -11.68
C GLN A 34 2.87 -2.52 -13.21
N ASP A 35 2.78 -3.60 -13.98
CA ASP A 35 2.68 -3.50 -15.43
C ASP A 35 1.37 -2.83 -15.85
N GLU A 36 1.46 -1.58 -16.33
CA GLU A 36 0.33 -0.79 -16.80
C GLU A 36 -0.36 -1.38 -18.04
N ASN A 37 0.32 -2.28 -18.76
CA ASN A 37 -0.24 -2.96 -19.94
C ASN A 37 -1.25 -4.04 -19.54
N GLU A 38 -1.17 -4.54 -18.32
CA GLU A 38 -2.17 -5.43 -17.76
C GLU A 38 -3.18 -4.61 -16.97
N ASN A 39 -4.41 -4.49 -17.49
CA ASN A 39 -5.55 -3.87 -16.79
C ASN A 39 -6.00 -4.75 -15.61
N LEU A 40 -5.09 -5.01 -14.67
CA LEU A 40 -5.36 -5.78 -13.48
C LEU A 40 -6.22 -4.94 -12.53
N GLN A 41 -7.52 -5.20 -12.51
CA GLN A 41 -8.46 -4.53 -11.60
C GLN A 41 -8.72 -5.37 -10.35
N ASP A 42 -8.81 -6.69 -10.52
CA ASP A 42 -9.15 -7.62 -9.47
C ASP A 42 -8.01 -8.62 -9.21
N LEU A 43 -7.87 -9.04 -7.96
CA LEU A 43 -6.99 -10.12 -7.53
C LEU A 43 -7.80 -11.28 -6.95
N PHE A 44 -7.27 -12.48 -7.07
CA PHE A 44 -7.79 -13.69 -6.42
C PHE A 44 -6.89 -14.07 -5.24
N CYS A 45 -7.48 -14.47 -4.13
CA CYS A 45 -6.72 -15.01 -3.03
C CYS A 45 -6.20 -16.41 -3.38
N PRO A 46 -4.89 -16.68 -3.27
CA PRO A 46 -4.36 -18.01 -3.59
C PRO A 46 -4.84 -19.11 -2.63
N TYR A 47 -5.32 -18.75 -1.44
CA TYR A 47 -5.76 -19.72 -0.43
C TYR A 47 -7.26 -19.98 -0.46
N CYS A 48 -8.08 -18.93 -0.48
CA CYS A 48 -9.54 -19.08 -0.45
C CYS A 48 -10.21 -18.96 -1.82
N GLY A 49 -9.50 -18.51 -2.85
CA GLY A 49 -10.01 -18.34 -4.21
C GLY A 49 -11.01 -17.20 -4.41
N LEU A 50 -11.31 -16.41 -3.37
CA LEU A 50 -12.19 -15.26 -3.48
C LEU A 50 -11.50 -14.10 -4.19
N THR A 51 -12.26 -13.35 -4.96
CA THR A 51 -11.78 -12.19 -5.72
C THR A 51 -12.24 -10.88 -5.12
N GLY A 52 -11.45 -9.83 -5.31
CA GLY A 52 -11.78 -8.46 -4.93
C GLY A 52 -10.89 -7.47 -5.66
N GLU A 53 -11.23 -6.19 -5.58
CA GLU A 53 -10.41 -5.12 -6.14
C GLU A 53 -8.98 -5.18 -5.59
N LYS A 54 -7.98 -5.01 -6.46
CA LYS A 54 -6.55 -5.10 -6.09
C LYS A 54 -6.18 -4.26 -4.88
N ASP A 55 -6.80 -3.08 -4.73
CA ASP A 55 -6.50 -2.15 -3.65
C ASP A 55 -6.94 -2.66 -2.27
N THR A 56 -7.89 -3.61 -2.22
CA THR A 56 -8.35 -4.24 -0.98
C THR A 56 -7.38 -5.28 -0.42
N PHE A 57 -6.42 -5.72 -1.23
CA PHE A 57 -5.40 -6.70 -0.84
C PHE A 57 -4.11 -6.07 -0.31
N TYR A 58 -4.00 -4.74 -0.28
CA TYR A 58 -2.82 -4.12 0.32
C TYR A 58 -2.68 -4.48 1.78
N HIS A 59 -1.45 -4.85 2.17
CA HIS A 59 -1.10 -5.10 3.56
C HIS A 59 -1.40 -3.88 4.45
N LYS A 60 -1.79 -4.12 5.69
CA LYS A 60 -2.17 -3.06 6.66
C LYS A 60 -1.13 -1.96 6.79
N ASP A 61 0.15 -2.33 6.82
CA ASP A 61 1.24 -1.36 6.94
C ASP A 61 1.27 -0.36 5.78
N VAL A 62 0.95 -0.82 4.55
CA VAL A 62 0.83 0.04 3.36
C VAL A 62 -0.32 1.02 3.52
N ILE A 63 -1.48 0.53 3.99
CA ILE A 63 -2.66 1.37 4.23
C ILE A 63 -2.39 2.42 5.31
N GLU A 64 -1.75 2.03 6.43
CA GLU A 64 -1.36 2.95 7.49
C GLU A 64 -0.40 4.03 6.99
N GLN A 65 0.56 3.65 6.16
CA GLN A 65 1.51 4.58 5.55
C GLN A 65 0.82 5.58 4.61
N ILE A 66 -0.10 5.12 3.77
CA ILE A 66 -0.92 5.98 2.90
C ILE A 66 -1.70 6.99 3.74
N GLN A 67 -2.33 6.53 4.81
CA GLN A 67 -3.09 7.41 5.72
C GLN A 67 -2.20 8.42 6.44
N ALA A 68 -1.00 8.03 6.87
CA ALA A 68 -0.03 8.93 7.50
C ALA A 68 0.44 10.02 6.52
N LEU A 69 0.74 9.66 5.28
CA LEU A 69 1.12 10.61 4.23
C LEU A 69 -0.01 11.56 3.88
N ALA A 70 -1.25 11.06 3.74
CA ALA A 70 -2.42 11.90 3.50
C ALA A 70 -2.65 12.91 4.64
N LYS A 71 -2.55 12.46 5.90
CA LYS A 71 -2.62 13.34 7.07
C LYS A 71 -1.52 14.41 7.05
N ASN A 72 -0.30 14.05 6.69
CA ASN A 72 0.82 14.98 6.61
C ASN A 72 0.62 16.05 5.53
N CYS A 73 0.05 15.69 4.37
CA CYS A 73 -0.33 16.65 3.35
C CYS A 73 -1.36 17.66 3.87
N ILE A 74 -2.42 17.19 4.53
CA ILE A 74 -3.45 18.06 5.12
C ILE A 74 -2.84 18.98 6.19
N ILE A 75 -1.99 18.45 7.06
CA ILE A 75 -1.30 19.21 8.11
C ILE A 75 -0.45 20.32 7.48
N GLU A 76 0.26 20.03 6.40
CA GLU A 76 1.08 21.00 5.69
C GLU A 76 0.25 22.12 5.08
N GLU A 77 -0.84 21.81 4.42
CA GLU A 77 -1.77 22.81 3.87
C GLU A 77 -2.39 23.68 4.96
N LEU A 78 -2.82 23.09 6.08
CA LEU A 78 -3.36 23.83 7.23
C LEU A 78 -2.29 24.75 7.87
N ASN A 79 -1.05 24.25 8.01
CA ASN A 79 0.05 25.03 8.52
C ASN A 79 0.37 26.23 7.61
N ASN A 80 0.39 26.00 6.30
CA ASN A 80 0.62 27.06 5.31
C ASN A 80 -0.50 28.09 5.31
N ALA A 81 -1.76 27.66 5.35
CA ALA A 81 -2.91 28.56 5.43
C ALA A 81 -2.91 29.41 6.71
N SER A 82 -2.67 28.78 7.87
CA SER A 82 -2.59 29.45 9.17
C SER A 82 -1.46 30.46 9.23
N LYS A 83 -0.30 30.11 8.65
CA LYS A 83 0.86 31.04 8.55
C LYS A 83 0.56 32.25 7.67
N LYS A 84 -0.12 32.04 6.52
CA LYS A 84 -0.55 33.13 5.63
C LYS A 84 -1.57 34.04 6.36
N MET A 85 -2.54 33.45 7.05
CA MET A 85 -3.57 34.19 7.78
C MET A 85 -2.99 34.98 8.96
N SER A 86 -2.07 34.38 9.73
CA SER A 86 -1.37 35.08 10.80
C SER A 86 -0.57 36.28 10.28
N LYS A 87 0.12 36.15 9.15
CA LYS A 87 0.83 37.27 8.51
C LYS A 87 -0.10 38.37 8.02
N SER A 88 -1.28 38.02 7.53
CA SER A 88 -2.29 38.97 7.05
C SER A 88 -2.94 39.78 8.18
N ILE A 89 -3.20 39.13 9.32
CA ILE A 89 -3.84 39.73 10.48
C ILE A 89 -2.86 40.57 11.30
N ASN A 90 -1.62 40.13 11.48
CA ASN A 90 -0.59 40.79 12.29
C ASN A 90 0.07 42.00 11.58
N LYS A 91 -0.68 42.81 10.85
CA LYS A 91 -0.17 44.05 10.25
C LYS A 91 0.07 45.12 11.30
N PRO A 92 0.97 46.11 11.06
CA PRO A 92 1.37 47.12 12.05
C PRO A 92 0.24 47.96 12.66
N HIS A 93 -0.88 48.06 11.97
CA HIS A 93 -2.05 48.85 12.43
C HIS A 93 -3.25 48.00 12.84
N SER A 94 -3.08 46.69 13.06
CA SER A 94 -4.14 45.80 13.50
C SER A 94 -4.17 45.71 15.03
N ASN A 95 -5.34 45.91 15.60
CA ASN A 95 -5.59 45.73 17.04
C ASN A 95 -5.76 44.25 17.45
N ILE A 96 -5.73 43.34 16.45
CA ILE A 96 -5.86 41.89 16.67
C ILE A 96 -4.54 41.24 16.37
N LYS A 97 -4.02 40.48 17.34
CA LYS A 97 -2.83 39.65 17.16
C LYS A 97 -3.24 38.17 17.14
N MET A 98 -2.86 37.47 16.10
CA MET A 98 -3.07 36.04 15.96
C MET A 98 -1.76 35.29 16.21
N THR A 99 -1.75 34.39 17.21
CA THR A 99 -0.64 33.50 17.48
C THR A 99 -0.96 32.13 16.83
N TYR A 100 -0.04 31.65 16.03
CA TYR A 100 -0.15 30.38 15.33
C TYR A 100 0.85 29.38 15.90
N LYS A 101 0.35 28.18 16.25
CA LYS A 101 1.17 27.04 16.65
C LYS A 101 1.07 25.96 15.56
N PRO A 102 2.19 25.60 14.89
CA PRO A 102 2.13 24.61 13.82
C PRO A 102 1.72 23.24 14.33
N LEU A 103 0.90 22.56 13.54
CA LEU A 103 0.54 21.17 13.76
C LEU A 103 1.75 20.27 13.42
N LYS A 104 1.99 19.28 14.27
CA LYS A 104 3.08 18.30 14.06
C LYS A 104 2.66 17.26 13.04
N LYS A 105 3.58 16.90 12.16
CA LYS A 105 3.41 15.79 11.21
C LYS A 105 3.41 14.46 11.95
N VAL A 106 2.71 13.49 11.36
CA VAL A 106 2.70 12.08 11.80
C VAL A 106 3.98 11.41 11.29
N GLU A 107 4.56 10.55 12.09
CA GLU A 107 5.72 9.76 11.68
C GLU A 107 5.35 8.81 10.54
N THR A 108 6.19 8.77 9.53
CA THR A 108 6.09 7.85 8.40
C THR A 108 7.21 6.82 8.50
N LYS A 109 6.92 5.57 8.14
CA LYS A 109 7.88 4.47 8.16
C LYS A 109 8.29 4.12 6.73
N GLU A 110 9.51 3.67 6.54
CA GLU A 110 9.90 3.02 5.30
C GLU A 110 9.30 1.60 5.29
N LEU A 111 8.62 1.26 4.19
CA LEU A 111 8.04 -0.05 4.00
C LEU A 111 9.03 -0.89 3.21
N LYS A 112 9.48 -1.95 3.85
CA LYS A 112 10.38 -2.94 3.25
C LYS A 112 9.89 -4.33 3.58
N ASP A 113 9.67 -5.12 2.55
CA ASP A 113 9.33 -6.53 2.70
C ASP A 113 10.55 -7.33 3.18
N LYS A 114 10.24 -8.40 3.91
CA LYS A 114 11.24 -9.32 4.45
C LYS A 114 11.24 -10.61 3.65
N ASP A 115 12.39 -11.23 3.54
CA ASP A 115 12.48 -12.60 3.05
C ASP A 115 11.76 -13.54 4.03
N THR A 116 10.86 -14.34 3.51
CA THR A 116 10.05 -15.30 4.27
C THR A 116 10.22 -16.69 3.69
N ALA A 117 9.95 -17.72 4.52
CA ALA A 117 9.99 -19.13 4.10
C ALA A 117 8.73 -19.51 3.31
N GLU A 118 8.56 -18.87 2.15
CA GLU A 118 7.47 -19.13 1.21
C GLU A 118 7.98 -19.87 -0.01
N VAL A 119 7.06 -20.56 -0.69
CA VAL A 119 7.34 -21.30 -1.91
C VAL A 119 6.81 -20.51 -3.09
N GLU A 120 7.65 -20.40 -4.11
CA GLU A 120 7.32 -19.74 -5.36
C GLU A 120 6.57 -20.68 -6.30
N PHE A 121 5.49 -20.20 -6.89
CA PHE A 121 4.69 -20.89 -7.89
C PHE A 121 4.55 -20.04 -9.15
N LYS A 122 4.73 -20.69 -10.31
CA LYS A 122 4.45 -20.08 -11.61
C LYS A 122 3.13 -20.62 -12.14
N CYS A 123 2.21 -19.72 -12.49
CA CYS A 123 0.95 -20.11 -13.10
C CYS A 123 1.18 -20.68 -14.52
N GLY A 124 0.65 -21.86 -14.79
CA GLY A 124 0.75 -22.48 -16.11
C GLY A 124 -0.17 -21.82 -17.16
N HIS A 125 -1.09 -20.95 -16.76
CA HIS A 125 -2.04 -20.30 -17.67
C HIS A 125 -1.62 -18.87 -18.04
N CYS A 126 -1.27 -18.03 -17.03
CA CYS A 126 -0.90 -16.62 -17.27
C CYS A 126 0.60 -16.34 -17.04
N GLU A 127 1.37 -17.34 -16.67
CA GLU A 127 2.83 -17.31 -16.45
C GLU A 127 3.31 -16.40 -15.31
N HIS A 128 2.41 -15.73 -14.58
CA HIS A 128 2.76 -14.89 -13.45
C HIS A 128 3.26 -15.70 -12.24
N MET A 129 4.07 -15.03 -11.43
CA MET A 129 4.71 -15.61 -10.26
C MET A 129 4.01 -15.20 -8.97
N THR A 130 3.85 -16.14 -8.03
CA THR A 130 3.34 -15.87 -6.69
C THR A 130 4.12 -16.68 -5.66
N LYS A 131 4.24 -16.13 -4.45
CA LYS A 131 4.77 -16.86 -3.30
C LYS A 131 3.67 -17.10 -2.28
N VAL A 132 3.56 -18.32 -1.80
CA VAL A 132 2.61 -18.74 -0.77
C VAL A 132 3.32 -19.56 0.30
N LEU A 133 2.70 -19.70 1.48
CA LEU A 133 3.24 -20.52 2.55
C LEU A 133 3.44 -21.95 2.09
N TYR A 134 4.55 -22.57 2.47
CA TYR A 134 4.91 -23.94 2.10
C TYR A 134 3.79 -24.96 2.37
N CYS A 135 3.11 -24.83 3.51
CA CYS A 135 2.01 -25.72 3.86
C CYS A 135 0.79 -25.60 2.92
N ALA A 136 0.61 -24.46 2.27
CA ALA A 136 -0.46 -24.26 1.30
C ALA A 136 -0.19 -25.04 -0.01
N GLY A 137 1.07 -25.30 -0.36
CA GLY A 137 1.44 -26.12 -1.52
C GLY A 137 1.00 -27.59 -1.43
N ALA A 138 0.59 -28.06 -0.25
CA ALA A 138 -0.01 -29.37 -0.04
C ALA A 138 -1.53 -29.39 -0.30
N SER A 139 -2.13 -28.25 -0.59
CA SER A 139 -3.57 -28.07 -0.86
C SER A 139 -3.76 -27.36 -2.20
N LYS A 140 -5.02 -27.10 -2.54
CA LYS A 140 -5.37 -26.34 -3.73
C LYS A 140 -4.94 -24.88 -3.61
N ILE A 141 -4.22 -24.37 -4.61
CA ILE A 141 -3.77 -22.98 -4.69
C ILE A 141 -4.36 -22.35 -5.93
N PHE A 142 -4.81 -21.11 -5.82
CA PHE A 142 -5.35 -20.34 -6.93
C PHE A 142 -4.36 -19.27 -7.39
N CYS A 143 -4.28 -19.04 -8.69
CA CYS A 143 -3.46 -17.97 -9.23
C CYS A 143 -4.07 -16.60 -8.86
N PRO A 144 -3.32 -15.68 -8.24
CA PRO A 144 -3.84 -14.37 -7.87
C PRO A 144 -4.27 -13.49 -9.05
N TYR A 145 -3.72 -13.73 -10.24
CA TYR A 145 -4.00 -12.94 -11.44
C TYR A 145 -5.18 -13.45 -12.26
N CYS A 146 -5.28 -14.76 -12.46
CA CYS A 146 -6.32 -15.35 -13.33
C CYS A 146 -7.31 -16.27 -12.62
N GLY A 147 -7.09 -16.55 -11.34
CA GLY A 147 -7.96 -17.40 -10.50
C GLY A 147 -7.93 -18.90 -10.84
N VAL A 148 -7.07 -19.32 -11.78
CA VAL A 148 -6.93 -20.72 -12.13
C VAL A 148 -6.19 -21.47 -11.02
N ASP A 149 -6.56 -22.73 -10.83
CA ASP A 149 -5.91 -23.67 -9.91
C ASP A 149 -4.48 -24.00 -10.39
N ILE A 150 -3.47 -23.87 -9.54
CA ILE A 150 -2.05 -24.08 -9.82
C ILE A 150 -1.39 -25.10 -8.90
#